data_57eb19f5a449a190d963f685e698618b
#
_entry.id   57eb19f5a449a190d963f685e698618b
#
_cell.length_a   1.000
_cell.length_b   1.000
_cell.length_c   1.000
_cell.angle_alpha   90.00
_cell.angle_beta   90.00
_cell.angle_gamma   90.00
#
_symmetry.space_group_name_H-M   'P 1'
#
loop_
_entity.id
_entity.type
_entity.pdbx_description
1 polymer ?
#
loop_
_entity_poly.entity_id
_entity_poly.type
_entity_poly.pdbx_seq_one_letter_code
_entity_poly.pdbx_strand_id
1 'polypeptide(L)'
;MANNQKVLTVTQLTEYLKNIMETDPHLTNIWLRGEISNVSKPSSGHLYLTLKDEYCTLKSVMFRLDYARIPFKVENGLEVVVRGRVSIYEKGGIYQLYIQEMFPQGIGSLELAFQQLKEELAKKGYFDPESKKAIPRMPQKIGIITSPTGAVIKDFVRVVTRRFPSVDIFLIPAMVQGADAPPQIARAIQVFNNEFPVDVIVLARGGGSLEELWGFNTEEVARAIFASEIPIISAIGHETDFTIADWVADLRAATPSVAGELVVVSLEELKAKLSKLERHLYQSANSLIKQYFERIDSIEKRLNLAGQALIVKKENQLSNLAVQLQALSPLKVLQRGYSVCQDDKGKAVLSSDQVSVGDQVNVILKKGSLECTIKLTKE
;
A
#
# COMPACT_ATOMS: atom_id res chain seq x y z
N MET A 1 66.33 31.92 -22.46
CA MET A 1 65.06 31.63 -21.82
C MET A 1 65.36 30.92 -20.52
N ALA A 2 65.31 31.64 -19.38
CA ALA A 2 65.63 31.04 -18.07
C ALA A 2 64.44 30.15 -17.67
N ASN A 3 64.72 28.86 -17.56
CA ASN A 3 63.79 27.83 -17.09
C ASN A 3 63.59 28.13 -15.57
N ASN A 4 62.49 28.75 -15.21
CA ASN A 4 62.13 29.11 -13.83
C ASN A 4 61.67 27.79 -13.14
N GLN A 5 62.64 26.92 -12.80
CA GLN A 5 62.37 25.70 -12.03
C GLN A 5 62.01 26.12 -10.63
N LYS A 6 60.70 25.96 -10.30
CA LYS A 6 60.16 26.22 -8.97
C LYS A 6 60.76 25.21 -7.99
N VAL A 7 61.62 25.67 -7.08
CA VAL A 7 62.22 24.82 -6.03
C VAL A 7 61.10 24.51 -5.01
N LEU A 8 60.74 23.22 -4.92
CA LEU A 8 59.73 22.71 -3.99
C LEU A 8 60.39 22.27 -2.68
N THR A 9 59.73 22.43 -1.58
CA THR A 9 60.11 21.77 -0.32
C THR A 9 59.72 20.29 -0.37
N VAL A 10 60.34 19.47 0.50
CA VAL A 10 59.98 18.02 0.61
C VAL A 10 58.52 17.86 0.94
N THR A 11 57.95 18.69 1.80
CA THR A 11 56.53 18.69 2.16
C THR A 11 55.65 18.98 0.94
N GLN A 12 55.97 20.03 0.17
CA GLN A 12 55.19 20.37 -1.05
C GLN A 12 55.24 19.26 -2.10
N LEU A 13 56.35 18.59 -2.25
CA LEU A 13 56.43 17.43 -3.14
C LEU A 13 55.59 16.26 -2.65
N THR A 14 55.65 15.97 -1.34
CA THR A 14 54.86 14.88 -0.74
C THR A 14 53.36 15.13 -0.87
N GLU A 15 52.91 16.36 -0.60
CA GLU A 15 51.50 16.77 -0.78
C GLU A 15 51.06 16.67 -2.23
N TYR A 16 51.90 17.09 -3.16
CA TYR A 16 51.62 16.98 -4.60
C TYR A 16 51.44 15.52 -5.05
N LEU A 17 52.35 14.65 -4.65
CA LEU A 17 52.27 13.20 -4.98
C LEU A 17 51.03 12.55 -4.30
N LYS A 18 50.74 12.92 -3.07
CA LYS A 18 49.55 12.45 -2.36
C LYS A 18 48.28 12.83 -3.11
N ASN A 19 48.17 14.10 -3.51
CA ASN A 19 47.01 14.57 -4.28
C ASN A 19 46.83 13.82 -5.60
N ILE A 20 47.90 13.54 -6.34
CA ILE A 20 47.84 12.74 -7.55
C ILE A 20 47.29 11.34 -7.26
N MET A 21 47.80 10.66 -6.21
CA MET A 21 47.37 9.30 -5.87
C MET A 21 45.90 9.27 -5.37
N GLU A 22 45.45 10.29 -4.64
CA GLU A 22 44.10 10.35 -4.11
C GLU A 22 43.06 10.80 -5.14
N THR A 23 43.48 11.42 -6.24
CA THR A 23 42.60 11.83 -7.34
C THR A 23 42.55 10.83 -8.51
N ASP A 24 43.50 9.90 -8.58
CA ASP A 24 43.54 8.89 -9.64
C ASP A 24 42.47 7.81 -9.38
N PRO A 25 41.50 7.64 -10.30
CA PRO A 25 40.44 6.62 -10.19
C PRO A 25 40.99 5.18 -10.06
N HIS A 26 42.15 4.88 -10.62
CA HIS A 26 42.75 3.56 -10.54
C HIS A 26 43.39 3.26 -9.19
N LEU A 27 43.76 4.29 -8.41
CA LEU A 27 44.43 4.14 -7.12
C LEU A 27 43.48 4.31 -5.94
N THR A 28 42.29 4.92 -6.15
CA THR A 28 41.28 5.12 -5.11
C THR A 28 40.43 3.90 -4.81
N ASN A 29 40.35 2.95 -5.72
CA ASN A 29 39.59 1.71 -5.57
C ASN A 29 40.33 0.56 -6.30
N ILE A 30 41.41 0.08 -5.69
CA ILE A 30 42.29 -0.93 -6.30
C ILE A 30 42.11 -2.29 -5.63
N TRP A 31 42.16 -3.33 -6.45
CA TRP A 31 42.22 -4.72 -6.01
C TRP A 31 43.64 -5.25 -6.18
N LEU A 32 44.19 -5.81 -5.09
CA LEU A 32 45.55 -6.36 -5.09
C LEU A 32 45.52 -7.78 -4.51
N ARG A 33 46.31 -8.65 -5.13
CA ARG A 33 46.57 -9.98 -4.62
C ARG A 33 47.99 -10.02 -4.04
N GLY A 34 48.17 -10.71 -2.92
CA GLY A 34 49.46 -10.90 -2.31
C GLY A 34 49.39 -11.79 -1.08
N GLU A 35 50.59 -12.25 -0.67
CA GLU A 35 50.75 -12.98 0.60
C GLU A 35 50.96 -12.01 1.76
N ILE A 36 50.29 -12.26 2.87
CA ILE A 36 50.43 -11.48 4.09
C ILE A 36 51.76 -11.80 4.78
N SER A 37 52.47 -10.74 5.18
CA SER A 37 53.65 -10.85 6.02
C SER A 37 53.71 -9.69 7.02
N ASN A 38 54.49 -9.83 8.09
CA ASN A 38 54.74 -8.81 9.12
C ASN A 38 53.41 -8.28 9.78
N VAL A 39 52.52 -9.18 10.10
CA VAL A 39 51.26 -8.82 10.79
C VAL A 39 51.56 -8.24 12.17
N SER A 40 51.05 -7.05 12.45
CA SER A 40 51.18 -6.36 13.74
C SER A 40 49.85 -5.70 14.14
N LYS A 41 49.48 -5.90 15.41
CA LYS A 41 48.27 -5.32 16.02
C LYS A 41 48.65 -4.47 17.23
N PRO A 42 48.96 -3.21 17.07
CA PRO A 42 49.17 -2.30 18.22
C PRO A 42 47.88 -2.06 18.99
N SER A 43 48.00 -1.48 20.19
CA SER A 43 46.90 -1.16 21.09
C SER A 43 45.83 -0.23 20.48
N SER A 44 46.17 0.49 19.41
CA SER A 44 45.24 1.31 18.63
C SER A 44 44.10 0.51 17.95
N GLY A 45 44.27 -0.84 17.84
CA GLY A 45 43.32 -1.74 17.22
C GLY A 45 43.35 -1.76 15.68
N HIS A 46 44.24 -0.99 15.06
CA HIS A 46 44.48 -1.06 13.63
C HIS A 46 45.32 -2.30 13.30
N LEU A 47 45.10 -2.88 12.14
CA LEU A 47 45.93 -3.99 11.61
C LEU A 47 46.97 -3.41 10.67
N TYR A 48 48.24 -3.63 10.96
CA TYR A 48 49.36 -3.32 10.09
C TYR A 48 49.89 -4.63 9.52
N LEU A 49 50.15 -4.67 8.22
CA LEU A 49 50.72 -5.81 7.53
C LEU A 49 51.52 -5.38 6.32
N THR A 50 52.25 -6.29 5.75
CA THR A 50 52.91 -6.11 4.48
C THR A 50 52.33 -7.13 3.50
N LEU A 51 51.83 -6.67 2.36
CA LEU A 51 51.52 -7.55 1.24
C LEU A 51 52.77 -7.75 0.43
N LYS A 52 53.07 -8.98 0.08
CA LYS A 52 54.21 -9.33 -0.77
C LYS A 52 53.77 -10.19 -1.95
N ASP A 53 54.41 -10.04 -3.04
CA ASP A 53 54.45 -10.96 -4.18
C ASP A 53 55.89 -11.45 -4.42
N GLU A 54 56.12 -12.07 -5.58
CA GLU A 54 57.44 -12.63 -5.91
C GLU A 54 58.53 -11.56 -6.00
N TYR A 55 58.18 -10.31 -6.31
CA TYR A 55 59.16 -9.25 -6.61
C TYR A 55 59.07 -8.03 -5.70
N CYS A 56 57.90 -7.77 -5.13
CA CYS A 56 57.61 -6.52 -4.44
C CYS A 56 56.95 -6.70 -3.08
N THR A 57 57.09 -5.67 -2.25
CA THR A 57 56.42 -5.59 -0.96
C THR A 57 55.69 -4.25 -0.84
N LEU A 58 54.44 -4.26 -0.30
CA LEU A 58 53.64 -3.07 -0.10
C LEU A 58 53.16 -3.00 1.36
N LYS A 59 53.59 -1.93 2.07
CA LYS A 59 53.09 -1.67 3.40
C LYS A 59 51.61 -1.38 3.35
N SER A 60 50.84 -2.01 4.23
CA SER A 60 49.38 -1.92 4.24
C SER A 60 48.87 -1.71 5.65
N VAL A 61 47.79 -0.97 5.75
CA VAL A 61 47.05 -0.74 7.00
C VAL A 61 45.57 -0.96 6.78
N MET A 62 44.95 -1.63 7.74
CA MET A 62 43.51 -1.76 7.81
C MET A 62 43.02 -1.14 9.11
N PHE A 63 42.06 -0.21 9.01
CA PHE A 63 41.55 0.47 10.18
C PHE A 63 40.68 -0.46 11.05
N ARG A 64 40.58 -0.14 12.33
CA ARG A 64 39.87 -0.94 13.33
C ARG A 64 38.45 -1.33 12.92
N LEU A 65 37.70 -0.40 12.32
CA LEU A 65 36.30 -0.62 11.91
C LEU A 65 36.19 -1.63 10.77
N ASP A 66 37.11 -1.57 9.80
CA ASP A 66 37.14 -2.47 8.66
C ASP A 66 37.67 -3.84 9.09
N TYR A 67 38.72 -3.86 9.91
CA TYR A 67 39.27 -5.08 10.48
C TYR A 67 38.25 -5.86 11.34
N ALA A 68 37.38 -5.17 12.08
CA ALA A 68 36.35 -5.83 12.89
C ALA A 68 35.30 -6.60 12.06
N ARG A 69 35.22 -6.34 10.76
CA ARG A 69 34.32 -7.02 9.82
C ARG A 69 34.92 -8.26 9.17
N ILE A 70 36.23 -8.50 9.37
CA ILE A 70 36.93 -9.66 8.80
C ILE A 70 36.49 -10.94 9.53
N PRO A 71 35.90 -11.94 8.84
CA PRO A 71 35.37 -13.14 9.48
C PRO A 71 36.43 -14.22 9.71
N PHE A 72 37.68 -13.99 9.35
CA PHE A 72 38.78 -14.96 9.45
C PHE A 72 39.97 -14.38 10.21
N LYS A 73 40.84 -15.28 10.68
CA LYS A 73 42.07 -14.91 11.37
C LYS A 73 43.15 -14.52 10.38
N VAL A 74 43.65 -13.28 10.46
CA VAL A 74 44.72 -12.78 9.61
C VAL A 74 46.08 -13.24 10.18
N GLU A 75 46.80 -14.08 9.42
CA GLU A 75 48.07 -14.68 9.80
C GLU A 75 49.11 -14.47 8.70
N ASN A 76 50.41 -14.53 9.07
CA ASN A 76 51.48 -14.49 8.10
C ASN A 76 51.45 -15.76 7.22
N GLY A 77 51.77 -15.59 5.93
CA GLY A 77 51.76 -16.67 4.95
C GLY A 77 50.39 -16.90 4.27
N LEU A 78 49.33 -16.21 4.71
CA LEU A 78 48.02 -16.30 4.07
C LEU A 78 48.01 -15.50 2.76
N GLU A 79 47.66 -16.14 1.65
CA GLU A 79 47.37 -15.45 0.40
C GLU A 79 45.99 -14.82 0.42
N VAL A 80 45.95 -13.54 0.08
CA VAL A 80 44.70 -12.75 0.13
C VAL A 80 44.52 -11.90 -1.12
N VAL A 81 43.27 -11.58 -1.40
CA VAL A 81 42.89 -10.50 -2.29
C VAL A 81 42.33 -9.38 -1.43
N VAL A 82 42.85 -8.18 -1.60
CA VAL A 82 42.46 -7.01 -0.82
C VAL A 82 41.93 -5.90 -1.71
N ARG A 83 40.94 -5.18 -1.23
CA ARG A 83 40.43 -3.96 -1.83
C ARG A 83 40.79 -2.78 -0.98
N GLY A 84 41.24 -1.69 -1.58
CA GLY A 84 41.61 -0.51 -0.85
C GLY A 84 41.98 0.66 -1.74
N ARG A 85 42.62 1.65 -1.13
CA ARG A 85 43.17 2.83 -1.81
C ARG A 85 44.64 2.98 -1.49
N VAL A 86 45.42 3.48 -2.45
CA VAL A 86 46.82 3.81 -2.24
C VAL A 86 46.94 5.30 -1.93
N SER A 87 47.73 5.63 -0.91
CA SER A 87 48.05 7.01 -0.56
C SER A 87 49.43 7.09 0.08
N ILE A 88 49.95 8.28 0.30
CA ILE A 88 51.24 8.51 0.94
C ILE A 88 51.05 8.79 2.42
N TYR A 89 51.81 8.08 3.24
CA TYR A 89 51.96 8.41 4.67
C TYR A 89 52.95 9.58 4.82
N GLU A 90 52.41 10.78 5.11
CA GLU A 90 53.19 12.05 5.06
C GLU A 90 54.42 12.07 5.93
N LYS A 91 54.35 11.56 7.18
CA LYS A 91 55.46 11.58 8.13
C LYS A 91 56.66 10.72 7.71
N GLY A 92 56.45 9.76 6.82
CA GLY A 92 57.47 8.85 6.34
C GLY A 92 57.79 8.96 4.86
N GLY A 93 56.98 9.68 4.07
CA GLY A 93 57.08 9.76 2.61
C GLY A 93 56.94 8.42 1.91
N ILE A 94 56.25 7.46 2.53
CA ILE A 94 56.12 6.08 2.05
C ILE A 94 54.70 5.90 1.48
N TYR A 95 54.58 5.35 0.26
CA TYR A 95 53.30 4.92 -0.26
C TYR A 95 52.81 3.69 0.50
N GLN A 96 51.52 3.68 0.77
CA GLN A 96 50.87 2.69 1.63
C GLN A 96 49.49 2.35 1.11
N LEU A 97 49.08 1.08 1.21
CA LEU A 97 47.73 0.64 0.91
C LEU A 97 46.87 0.75 2.17
N TYR A 98 45.75 1.42 2.02
CA TYR A 98 44.67 1.50 3.04
C TYR A 98 43.61 0.47 2.66
N ILE A 99 43.62 -0.67 3.34
CA ILE A 99 42.76 -1.82 3.06
C ILE A 99 41.38 -1.53 3.64
N GLN A 100 40.32 -1.70 2.84
CA GLN A 100 38.94 -1.63 3.22
C GLN A 100 38.29 -3.00 3.37
N GLU A 101 38.64 -3.92 2.47
CA GLU A 101 38.16 -5.30 2.43
C GLU A 101 39.29 -6.27 2.19
N MET A 102 39.20 -7.47 2.77
CA MET A 102 40.20 -8.53 2.62
C MET A 102 39.55 -9.90 2.57
N PHE A 103 39.93 -10.70 1.62
CA PHE A 103 39.42 -12.04 1.37
C PHE A 103 40.56 -13.04 1.24
N PRO A 104 40.42 -14.27 1.75
CA PRO A 104 41.38 -15.34 1.47
C PRO A 104 41.45 -15.62 -0.04
N GLN A 105 42.58 -16.11 -0.51
CA GLN A 105 42.72 -16.52 -1.91
C GLN A 105 41.69 -17.60 -2.26
N GLY A 106 41.08 -17.50 -3.43
CA GLY A 106 39.92 -18.30 -3.87
C GLY A 106 38.62 -17.52 -3.73
N ILE A 107 38.29 -16.98 -2.55
CA ILE A 107 37.09 -16.20 -2.31
C ILE A 107 37.21 -14.78 -2.90
N GLY A 108 38.36 -14.14 -2.78
CA GLY A 108 38.55 -12.77 -3.30
C GLY A 108 38.53 -12.68 -4.84
N SER A 109 38.89 -13.72 -5.55
CA SER A 109 38.74 -13.76 -7.02
C SER A 109 37.29 -13.90 -7.45
N LEU A 110 36.50 -14.64 -6.69
CA LEU A 110 35.05 -14.76 -6.91
C LEU A 110 34.34 -13.46 -6.62
N GLU A 111 34.67 -12.78 -5.52
CA GLU A 111 34.09 -11.48 -5.18
C GLU A 111 34.37 -10.40 -6.23
N LEU A 112 35.62 -10.35 -6.73
CA LEU A 112 36.00 -9.46 -7.83
C LEU A 112 35.20 -9.76 -9.10
N ALA A 113 35.06 -11.03 -9.46
CA ALA A 113 34.30 -11.47 -10.63
C ALA A 113 32.80 -11.13 -10.46
N PHE A 114 32.27 -11.29 -9.24
CA PHE A 114 30.90 -10.91 -8.92
C PHE A 114 30.64 -9.40 -9.11
N GLN A 115 31.52 -8.54 -8.59
CA GLN A 115 31.39 -7.10 -8.72
C GLN A 115 31.50 -6.65 -10.20
N GLN A 116 32.44 -7.21 -10.96
CA GLN A 116 32.62 -6.93 -12.40
C GLN A 116 31.36 -7.32 -13.19
N LEU A 117 30.82 -8.52 -12.97
CA LEU A 117 29.63 -9.01 -13.65
C LEU A 117 28.41 -8.18 -13.24
N LYS A 118 28.27 -7.79 -11.96
CA LYS A 118 27.21 -6.93 -11.48
C LYS A 118 27.24 -5.57 -12.18
N GLU A 119 28.40 -4.93 -12.30
CA GLU A 119 28.53 -3.65 -13.00
C GLU A 119 28.18 -3.75 -14.49
N GLU A 120 28.61 -4.83 -15.13
CA GLU A 120 28.32 -5.07 -16.55
C GLU A 120 26.81 -5.25 -16.80
N LEU A 121 26.15 -6.09 -15.99
CA LEU A 121 24.71 -6.35 -16.11
C LEU A 121 23.88 -5.12 -15.75
N ALA A 122 24.33 -4.31 -14.78
CA ALA A 122 23.68 -3.04 -14.45
C ALA A 122 23.73 -2.07 -15.65
N LYS A 123 24.87 -1.96 -16.33
CA LYS A 123 25.00 -1.13 -17.56
C LYS A 123 24.10 -1.63 -18.70
N LYS A 124 23.80 -2.93 -18.75
CA LYS A 124 22.89 -3.55 -19.73
C LYS A 124 21.40 -3.43 -19.32
N GLY A 125 21.06 -2.83 -18.16
CA GLY A 125 19.69 -2.62 -17.69
C GLY A 125 19.01 -3.86 -17.09
N TYR A 126 19.75 -4.90 -16.72
CA TYR A 126 19.19 -6.15 -16.18
C TYR A 126 18.55 -5.98 -14.80
N PHE A 127 18.86 -4.89 -14.10
CA PHE A 127 18.36 -4.62 -12.74
C PHE A 127 17.31 -3.52 -12.70
N ASP A 128 16.90 -3.00 -13.84
CA ASP A 128 15.97 -1.90 -13.92
C ASP A 128 14.58 -2.29 -13.36
N PRO A 129 14.02 -1.49 -12.45
CA PRO A 129 12.71 -1.81 -11.85
C PRO A 129 11.59 -1.90 -12.90
N GLU A 130 11.71 -1.18 -14.01
CA GLU A 130 10.73 -1.16 -15.10
C GLU A 130 10.69 -2.48 -15.89
N SER A 131 11.78 -3.26 -15.88
CA SER A 131 11.85 -4.57 -16.53
C SER A 131 11.19 -5.68 -15.70
N LYS A 132 10.88 -5.43 -14.41
CA LYS A 132 10.37 -6.44 -13.49
C LYS A 132 8.88 -6.67 -13.66
N LYS A 133 8.50 -7.94 -13.76
CA LYS A 133 7.12 -8.39 -13.93
C LYS A 133 6.40 -8.48 -12.60
N ALA A 134 5.12 -8.17 -12.60
CA ALA A 134 4.27 -8.33 -11.43
C ALA A 134 4.01 -9.80 -11.14
N ILE A 135 4.21 -10.23 -9.89
CA ILE A 135 3.85 -11.58 -9.45
C ILE A 135 2.32 -11.70 -9.42
N PRO A 136 1.73 -12.74 -10.04
CA PRO A 136 0.29 -12.95 -10.02
C PRO A 136 -0.20 -13.19 -8.59
N ARG A 137 -1.29 -12.52 -8.21
CA ARG A 137 -1.82 -12.62 -6.83
C ARG A 137 -2.40 -13.99 -6.50
N MET A 138 -2.90 -14.72 -7.50
CA MET A 138 -3.55 -16.03 -7.33
C MET A 138 -3.08 -16.95 -8.46
N PRO A 139 -1.83 -17.43 -8.42
CA PRO A 139 -1.35 -18.39 -9.42
C PRO A 139 -2.08 -19.71 -9.27
N GLN A 140 -2.39 -20.34 -10.36
CA GLN A 140 -2.93 -21.70 -10.40
C GLN A 140 -1.83 -22.74 -10.55
N LYS A 141 -0.75 -22.37 -11.27
CA LYS A 141 0.39 -23.25 -11.55
C LYS A 141 1.68 -22.56 -11.13
N ILE A 142 2.41 -23.19 -10.22
CA ILE A 142 3.72 -22.71 -9.76
C ILE A 142 4.79 -23.66 -10.26
N GLY A 143 5.75 -23.14 -11.01
CA GLY A 143 6.97 -23.85 -11.35
C GLY A 143 8.02 -23.67 -10.25
N ILE A 144 8.68 -24.74 -9.86
CA ILE A 144 9.83 -24.65 -8.95
C ILE A 144 11.05 -25.32 -9.59
N ILE A 145 12.16 -24.61 -9.56
CA ILE A 145 13.48 -25.09 -10.01
C ILE A 145 14.37 -25.26 -8.78
N THR A 146 14.67 -26.49 -8.43
CA THR A 146 15.50 -26.84 -7.27
C THR A 146 15.96 -28.30 -7.35
N SER A 147 16.80 -28.73 -6.40
CA SER A 147 17.17 -30.12 -6.26
C SER A 147 15.97 -30.99 -5.83
N PRO A 148 15.75 -32.15 -6.45
CA PRO A 148 14.58 -32.99 -6.17
C PRO A 148 14.57 -33.62 -4.76
N THR A 149 15.73 -33.75 -4.12
CA THR A 149 15.90 -34.47 -2.83
C THR A 149 16.12 -33.53 -1.65
N GLY A 150 16.18 -32.22 -1.84
CA GLY A 150 16.51 -31.24 -0.82
C GLY A 150 15.39 -30.99 0.21
N ALA A 151 15.75 -30.44 1.36
CA ALA A 151 14.78 -29.93 2.34
C ALA A 151 13.95 -28.78 1.76
N VAL A 152 14.53 -28.00 0.86
CA VAL A 152 13.94 -26.83 0.19
C VAL A 152 12.58 -27.12 -0.45
N ILE A 153 12.51 -28.19 -1.27
CA ILE A 153 11.26 -28.55 -1.94
C ILE A 153 10.18 -28.96 -0.93
N LYS A 154 10.55 -29.69 0.10
CA LYS A 154 9.61 -30.13 1.13
C LYS A 154 9.03 -28.95 1.92
N ASP A 155 9.89 -28.00 2.30
CA ASP A 155 9.48 -26.81 3.04
C ASP A 155 8.63 -25.89 2.17
N PHE A 156 9.01 -25.67 0.92
CA PHE A 156 8.22 -24.88 -0.03
C PHE A 156 6.82 -25.48 -0.23
N VAL A 157 6.73 -26.78 -0.58
CA VAL A 157 5.45 -27.47 -0.78
C VAL A 157 4.59 -27.42 0.48
N ARG A 158 5.18 -27.65 1.66
CA ARG A 158 4.45 -27.56 2.94
C ARG A 158 3.83 -26.19 3.16
N VAL A 159 4.58 -25.12 2.92
CA VAL A 159 4.12 -23.74 3.11
C VAL A 159 3.01 -23.42 2.12
N VAL A 160 3.22 -23.69 0.84
CA VAL A 160 2.26 -23.40 -0.22
C VAL A 160 0.94 -24.17 -0.02
N THR A 161 1.03 -25.51 0.21
CA THR A 161 -0.16 -26.34 0.40
C THR A 161 -0.94 -25.96 1.66
N ARG A 162 -0.27 -25.56 2.73
CA ARG A 162 -0.95 -25.07 3.93
C ARG A 162 -1.70 -23.75 3.66
N ARG A 163 -1.12 -22.84 2.89
CA ARG A 163 -1.72 -21.52 2.63
C ARG A 163 -2.79 -21.57 1.55
N PHE A 164 -2.57 -22.33 0.50
CA PHE A 164 -3.48 -22.46 -0.64
C PHE A 164 -3.45 -23.87 -1.24
N PRO A 165 -4.28 -24.82 -0.74
CA PRO A 165 -4.24 -26.24 -1.13
C PRO A 165 -4.57 -26.52 -2.60
N SER A 166 -5.22 -25.60 -3.31
CA SER A 166 -5.73 -25.82 -4.66
C SER A 166 -4.77 -25.38 -5.77
N VAL A 167 -3.50 -25.05 -5.44
CA VAL A 167 -2.50 -24.67 -6.43
C VAL A 167 -1.70 -25.91 -6.86
N ASP A 168 -1.41 -26.00 -8.16
CA ASP A 168 -0.57 -27.05 -8.72
C ASP A 168 0.90 -26.61 -8.67
N ILE A 169 1.78 -27.50 -8.19
CA ILE A 169 3.23 -27.26 -8.09
C ILE A 169 3.94 -28.22 -9.04
N PHE A 170 4.73 -27.65 -9.95
CA PHE A 170 5.50 -28.39 -10.95
C PHE A 170 6.99 -28.22 -10.67
N LEU A 171 7.68 -29.34 -10.44
CA LEU A 171 9.13 -29.37 -10.19
C LEU A 171 9.88 -29.71 -11.49
N ILE A 172 10.78 -28.82 -11.89
CA ILE A 172 11.88 -29.19 -12.81
C ILE A 172 13.14 -29.37 -11.98
N PRO A 173 13.65 -30.60 -11.88
CA PRO A 173 14.87 -30.87 -11.13
C PRO A 173 16.09 -30.26 -11.82
N ALA A 174 16.88 -29.49 -11.07
CA ALA A 174 18.13 -28.93 -11.54
C ALA A 174 19.19 -29.01 -10.42
N MET A 175 20.44 -29.14 -10.82
CA MET A 175 21.55 -28.91 -9.89
C MET A 175 21.54 -27.43 -9.49
N VAL A 176 21.64 -27.18 -8.19
CA VAL A 176 21.64 -25.83 -7.61
C VAL A 176 22.99 -25.46 -7.00
N GLN A 177 24.03 -26.23 -7.32
CA GLN A 177 25.41 -26.01 -6.91
C GLN A 177 26.37 -26.74 -7.89
N GLY A 178 27.62 -26.27 -7.95
CA GLY A 178 28.64 -26.82 -8.85
C GLY A 178 28.59 -26.21 -10.25
N ALA A 179 29.56 -26.60 -11.08
CA ALA A 179 29.79 -26.03 -12.43
C ALA A 179 28.66 -26.31 -13.42
N ASP A 180 27.91 -27.39 -13.23
CA ASP A 180 26.80 -27.80 -14.11
C ASP A 180 25.46 -27.16 -13.73
N ALA A 181 25.41 -26.38 -12.65
CA ALA A 181 24.18 -25.73 -12.19
C ALA A 181 23.64 -24.63 -13.16
N PRO A 182 24.49 -23.70 -13.69
CA PRO A 182 24.01 -22.62 -14.55
C PRO A 182 23.27 -23.10 -15.80
N PRO A 183 23.80 -24.03 -16.62
CA PRO A 183 23.10 -24.47 -17.83
C PRO A 183 21.81 -25.23 -17.51
N GLN A 184 21.75 -25.99 -16.41
CA GLN A 184 20.53 -26.69 -16.01
C GLN A 184 19.46 -25.74 -15.56
N ILE A 185 19.80 -24.69 -14.78
CA ILE A 185 18.89 -23.64 -14.35
C ILE A 185 18.35 -22.88 -15.56
N ALA A 186 19.23 -22.44 -16.47
CA ALA A 186 18.84 -21.72 -17.67
C ALA A 186 17.87 -22.54 -18.53
N ARG A 187 18.18 -23.84 -18.74
CA ARG A 187 17.33 -24.77 -19.49
C ARG A 187 15.97 -24.97 -18.77
N ALA A 188 15.95 -25.12 -17.46
CA ALA A 188 14.71 -25.31 -16.70
C ALA A 188 13.79 -24.08 -16.84
N ILE A 189 14.34 -22.86 -16.83
CA ILE A 189 13.60 -21.62 -17.09
C ILE A 189 13.00 -21.64 -18.51
N GLN A 190 13.79 -22.06 -19.52
CA GLN A 190 13.30 -22.16 -20.89
C GLN A 190 12.20 -23.20 -21.07
N VAL A 191 12.28 -24.35 -20.39
CA VAL A 191 11.23 -25.38 -20.42
C VAL A 191 9.91 -24.84 -19.88
N PHE A 192 9.95 -24.10 -18.76
CA PHE A 192 8.73 -23.45 -18.25
C PHE A 192 8.15 -22.40 -19.20
N ASN A 193 9.01 -21.66 -19.91
CA ASN A 193 8.53 -20.63 -20.83
C ASN A 193 7.94 -21.23 -22.13
N ASN A 194 8.54 -22.29 -22.66
CA ASN A 194 8.25 -22.77 -24.03
C ASN A 194 7.42 -24.04 -24.07
N GLU A 195 7.70 -24.99 -23.14
CA GLU A 195 7.12 -26.35 -23.24
C GLU A 195 6.02 -26.57 -22.18
N PHE A 196 6.17 -26.00 -21.01
CA PHE A 196 5.25 -26.22 -19.89
C PHE A 196 4.97 -24.92 -19.12
N PRO A 197 4.13 -24.03 -19.66
CA PRO A 197 3.90 -22.73 -19.06
C PRO A 197 3.22 -22.81 -17.70
N VAL A 198 3.78 -22.04 -16.75
CA VAL A 198 3.29 -21.82 -15.39
C VAL A 198 3.03 -20.33 -15.16
N ASP A 199 2.31 -20.00 -14.09
CA ASP A 199 1.98 -18.59 -13.80
C ASP A 199 3.13 -17.83 -13.14
N VAL A 200 4.02 -18.56 -12.45
CA VAL A 200 5.19 -18.02 -11.76
C VAL A 200 6.25 -19.12 -11.59
N ILE A 201 7.49 -18.74 -11.72
CA ILE A 201 8.63 -19.65 -11.49
C ILE A 201 9.29 -19.26 -10.16
N VAL A 202 9.63 -20.25 -9.34
CA VAL A 202 10.42 -20.08 -8.12
C VAL A 202 11.74 -20.78 -8.30
N LEU A 203 12.82 -20.02 -8.28
CA LEU A 203 14.19 -20.53 -8.29
C LEU A 203 14.68 -20.63 -6.85
N ALA A 204 14.79 -21.85 -6.33
CA ALA A 204 14.99 -22.08 -4.91
C ALA A 204 16.24 -22.90 -4.60
N ARG A 205 17.00 -22.41 -3.59
CA ARG A 205 18.14 -23.12 -2.99
C ARG A 205 18.19 -22.80 -1.50
N GLY A 206 18.67 -23.75 -0.71
CA GLY A 206 19.03 -23.51 0.68
C GLY A 206 20.28 -22.64 0.80
N GLY A 207 20.58 -22.15 2.01
CA GLY A 207 21.81 -21.40 2.29
C GLY A 207 23.07 -22.20 1.99
N GLY A 208 24.22 -21.51 1.86
CA GLY A 208 25.53 -22.10 1.62
C GLY A 208 26.61 -21.03 1.51
N SER A 209 27.85 -21.44 1.30
CA SER A 209 28.97 -20.51 1.08
C SER A 209 28.84 -19.77 -0.26
N LEU A 210 29.58 -18.65 -0.42
CA LEU A 210 29.62 -17.90 -1.67
C LEU A 210 30.03 -18.78 -2.87
N GLU A 211 30.94 -19.72 -2.64
CA GLU A 211 31.40 -20.68 -3.66
C GLU A 211 30.26 -21.61 -4.11
N GLU A 212 29.45 -22.08 -3.19
CA GLU A 212 28.31 -22.93 -3.49
C GLU A 212 27.16 -22.17 -4.17
N LEU A 213 27.03 -20.86 -3.91
CA LEU A 213 26.07 -19.96 -4.55
C LEU A 213 26.52 -19.45 -5.92
N TRP A 214 27.82 -19.74 -6.29
CA TRP A 214 28.41 -19.18 -7.51
C TRP A 214 27.63 -19.50 -8.78
N GLY A 215 27.00 -20.66 -8.85
CA GLY A 215 26.15 -21.05 -9.99
C GLY A 215 25.05 -20.05 -10.34
N PHE A 216 24.62 -19.23 -9.38
CA PHE A 216 23.62 -18.18 -9.57
C PHE A 216 24.21 -16.81 -9.90
N ASN A 217 25.57 -16.71 -9.89
CA ASN A 217 26.33 -15.51 -10.20
C ASN A 217 26.94 -15.58 -11.61
N THR A 218 26.19 -16.09 -12.58
CA THR A 218 26.66 -16.24 -13.97
C THR A 218 25.79 -15.44 -14.93
N GLU A 219 26.41 -14.96 -16.02
CA GLU A 219 25.68 -14.24 -17.08
C GLU A 219 24.61 -15.13 -17.72
N GLU A 220 24.83 -16.43 -17.82
CA GLU A 220 23.91 -17.40 -18.41
C GLU A 220 22.57 -17.44 -17.64
N VAL A 221 22.63 -17.56 -16.31
CA VAL A 221 21.45 -17.56 -15.45
C VAL A 221 20.79 -16.19 -15.45
N ALA A 222 21.57 -15.11 -15.36
CA ALA A 222 21.06 -13.75 -15.43
C ALA A 222 20.27 -13.51 -16.73
N ARG A 223 20.81 -13.93 -17.87
CA ARG A 223 20.16 -13.81 -19.17
C ARG A 223 18.88 -14.64 -19.26
N ALA A 224 18.88 -15.86 -18.74
CA ALA A 224 17.70 -16.72 -18.74
C ALA A 224 16.57 -16.14 -17.89
N ILE A 225 16.89 -15.56 -16.73
CA ILE A 225 15.91 -14.88 -15.87
C ILE A 225 15.35 -13.63 -16.57
N PHE A 226 16.21 -12.79 -17.12
CA PHE A 226 15.81 -11.56 -17.79
C PHE A 226 14.93 -11.80 -19.03
N ALA A 227 15.27 -12.83 -19.81
CA ALA A 227 14.54 -13.21 -21.03
C ALA A 227 13.23 -13.99 -20.75
N SER A 228 12.98 -14.41 -19.51
CA SER A 228 11.74 -15.14 -19.15
C SER A 228 10.52 -14.24 -19.35
N GLU A 229 9.46 -14.75 -19.97
CA GLU A 229 8.16 -14.07 -20.03
C GLU A 229 7.35 -14.30 -18.75
N ILE A 230 7.61 -15.41 -18.07
CA ILE A 230 6.98 -15.76 -16.80
C ILE A 230 7.72 -15.08 -15.66
N PRO A 231 7.02 -14.46 -14.69
CA PRO A 231 7.67 -13.83 -13.54
C PRO A 231 8.43 -14.84 -12.69
N ILE A 232 9.61 -14.45 -12.24
CA ILE A 232 10.52 -15.31 -11.47
C ILE A 232 10.74 -14.75 -10.06
N ILE A 233 10.52 -15.62 -9.05
CA ILE A 233 10.89 -15.36 -7.67
C ILE A 233 12.20 -16.07 -7.38
N SER A 234 13.21 -15.32 -6.98
CA SER A 234 14.48 -15.87 -6.47
C SER A 234 14.37 -16.12 -4.97
N ALA A 235 14.74 -17.33 -4.55
CA ALA A 235 14.78 -17.76 -3.15
C ALA A 235 16.10 -18.54 -2.90
N ILE A 236 17.21 -17.82 -3.06
CA ILE A 236 18.58 -18.34 -3.04
C ILE A 236 19.32 -17.71 -1.86
N GLY A 237 19.75 -18.49 -0.90
CA GLY A 237 20.52 -17.98 0.24
C GLY A 237 19.68 -17.42 1.39
N HIS A 238 20.33 -16.62 2.25
CA HIS A 238 19.75 -15.98 3.43
C HIS A 238 19.66 -14.45 3.25
N GLU A 239 19.22 -13.73 4.29
CA GLU A 239 19.01 -12.28 4.22
C GLU A 239 20.24 -11.48 3.79
N THR A 240 21.44 -11.94 4.16
CA THR A 240 22.73 -11.27 3.89
C THR A 240 23.33 -11.58 2.53
N ASP A 241 22.97 -12.72 1.91
CA ASP A 241 23.64 -13.25 0.75
C ASP A 241 22.85 -12.91 -0.52
N PHE A 242 23.35 -11.94 -1.29
CA PHE A 242 22.75 -11.53 -2.55
C PHE A 242 23.50 -12.14 -3.73
N THR A 243 22.76 -12.80 -4.62
CA THR A 243 23.27 -13.29 -5.89
C THR A 243 22.87 -12.40 -7.07
N ILE A 244 23.55 -12.56 -8.22
CA ILE A 244 23.14 -11.90 -9.48
C ILE A 244 21.69 -12.30 -9.85
N ALA A 245 21.33 -13.57 -9.65
CA ALA A 245 19.97 -14.05 -9.88
C ALA A 245 18.93 -13.29 -9.05
N ASP A 246 19.25 -12.94 -7.80
CA ASP A 246 18.36 -12.14 -6.93
C ASP A 246 18.15 -10.72 -7.47
N TRP A 247 19.20 -10.12 -8.06
CA TRP A 247 19.11 -8.77 -8.62
C TRP A 247 18.29 -8.74 -9.92
N VAL A 248 18.37 -9.79 -10.74
CA VAL A 248 17.66 -9.87 -12.02
C VAL A 248 16.21 -10.35 -11.83
N ALA A 249 15.94 -11.25 -10.87
CA ALA A 249 14.61 -11.77 -10.63
C ALA A 249 13.56 -10.67 -10.34
N ASP A 250 12.31 -10.95 -10.68
CA ASP A 250 11.20 -10.02 -10.50
C ASP A 250 10.90 -9.74 -9.02
N LEU A 251 11.10 -10.77 -8.17
CA LEU A 251 10.97 -10.67 -6.72
C LEU A 251 12.03 -11.51 -6.03
N ARG A 252 12.61 -11.00 -4.95
CA ARG A 252 13.51 -11.75 -4.07
C ARG A 252 12.77 -12.19 -2.80
N ALA A 253 12.95 -13.45 -2.45
CA ALA A 253 12.57 -14.01 -1.15
C ALA A 253 13.84 -14.43 -0.38
N ALA A 254 13.91 -14.11 0.90
CA ALA A 254 15.09 -14.41 1.72
C ALA A 254 15.29 -15.93 1.94
N THR A 255 14.26 -16.73 1.81
CA THR A 255 14.30 -18.20 1.93
C THR A 255 13.23 -18.85 1.07
N PRO A 256 13.34 -20.14 0.74
CA PRO A 256 12.31 -20.88 0.04
C PRO A 256 10.94 -20.89 0.74
N SER A 257 10.92 -20.88 2.05
CA SER A 257 9.68 -20.78 2.84
C SER A 257 9.01 -19.44 2.65
N VAL A 258 9.78 -18.34 2.69
CA VAL A 258 9.28 -16.98 2.41
C VAL A 258 8.78 -16.87 0.97
N ALA A 259 9.46 -17.50 0.00
CA ALA A 259 8.96 -17.57 -1.38
C ALA A 259 7.59 -18.23 -1.46
N GLY A 260 7.38 -19.34 -0.72
CA GLY A 260 6.09 -20.00 -0.61
C GLY A 260 5.00 -19.12 0.02
N GLU A 261 5.38 -18.20 0.91
CA GLU A 261 4.43 -17.22 1.46
C GLU A 261 4.10 -16.07 0.51
N LEU A 262 5.08 -15.63 -0.26
CA LEU A 262 4.92 -14.52 -1.20
C LEU A 262 4.18 -14.93 -2.48
N VAL A 263 4.34 -16.18 -2.91
CA VAL A 263 3.77 -16.68 -4.18
C VAL A 263 2.28 -16.95 -4.08
N VAL A 264 1.75 -17.30 -2.91
CA VAL A 264 0.32 -17.57 -2.69
C VAL A 264 -0.27 -16.73 -1.57
N VAL A 265 -1.50 -16.26 -1.78
CA VAL A 265 -2.27 -15.64 -0.70
C VAL A 265 -2.80 -16.69 0.28
N SER A 266 -2.98 -16.31 1.52
CA SER A 266 -3.60 -17.20 2.51
C SER A 266 -5.09 -17.38 2.24
N LEU A 267 -5.53 -18.63 2.07
CA LEU A 267 -6.94 -18.98 1.93
C LEU A 267 -7.76 -18.55 3.16
N GLU A 268 -7.16 -18.61 4.35
CA GLU A 268 -7.80 -18.16 5.59
C GLU A 268 -8.04 -16.65 5.59
N GLU A 269 -7.06 -15.86 5.12
CA GLU A 269 -7.21 -14.41 4.98
C GLU A 269 -8.28 -14.05 3.95
N LEU A 270 -8.34 -14.78 2.83
CA LEU A 270 -9.38 -14.60 1.82
C LEU A 270 -10.77 -14.91 2.36
N LYS A 271 -10.92 -16.03 3.10
CA LYS A 271 -12.18 -16.40 3.77
C LYS A 271 -12.59 -15.35 4.80
N ALA A 272 -11.66 -14.88 5.62
CA ALA A 272 -11.93 -13.83 6.60
C ALA A 272 -12.38 -12.52 5.92
N LYS A 273 -11.74 -12.14 4.81
CA LYS A 273 -12.13 -10.96 4.02
C LYS A 273 -13.52 -11.11 3.42
N LEU A 274 -13.84 -12.29 2.87
CA LEU A 274 -15.16 -12.60 2.33
C LEU A 274 -16.24 -12.48 3.41
N SER A 275 -16.05 -13.16 4.56
CA SER A 275 -17.00 -13.10 5.68
C SER A 275 -17.17 -11.69 6.25
N LYS A 276 -16.15 -10.84 6.17
CA LYS A 276 -16.27 -9.42 6.53
C LYS A 276 -17.13 -8.67 5.52
N LEU A 277 -16.93 -8.91 4.23
CA LEU A 277 -17.73 -8.28 3.16
C LEU A 277 -19.20 -8.71 3.23
N GLU A 278 -19.48 -9.99 3.45
CA GLU A 278 -20.83 -10.52 3.64
C GLU A 278 -21.55 -9.86 4.82
N ARG A 279 -20.87 -9.73 5.98
CA ARG A 279 -21.42 -9.01 7.13
C ARG A 279 -21.73 -7.54 6.83
N HIS A 280 -20.81 -6.85 6.17
CA HIS A 280 -21.02 -5.46 5.78
C HIS A 280 -22.21 -5.31 4.83
N LEU A 281 -22.33 -6.21 3.84
CA LEU A 281 -23.46 -6.22 2.92
C LEU A 281 -24.79 -6.42 3.68
N TYR A 282 -24.85 -7.42 4.57
CA TYR A 282 -26.03 -7.70 5.38
C TYR A 282 -26.41 -6.52 6.29
N GLN A 283 -25.44 -5.91 6.96
CA GLN A 283 -25.65 -4.75 7.80
C GLN A 283 -26.16 -3.54 7.00
N SER A 284 -25.58 -3.29 5.83
CA SER A 284 -25.99 -2.20 4.95
C SER A 284 -27.40 -2.40 4.42
N ALA A 285 -27.74 -3.61 4.00
CA ALA A 285 -29.09 -3.95 3.55
C ALA A 285 -30.13 -3.76 4.68
N ASN A 286 -29.85 -4.28 5.87
CA ASN A 286 -30.74 -4.11 7.02
C ASN A 286 -30.89 -2.64 7.45
N SER A 287 -29.80 -1.88 7.43
CA SER A 287 -29.86 -0.44 7.71
C SER A 287 -30.73 0.31 6.70
N LEU A 288 -30.60 -0.01 5.42
CA LEU A 288 -31.42 0.58 4.36
C LEU A 288 -32.92 0.25 4.56
N ILE A 289 -33.23 -1.03 4.81
CA ILE A 289 -34.59 -1.48 5.10
C ILE A 289 -35.17 -0.74 6.31
N LYS A 290 -34.40 -0.64 7.40
CA LYS A 290 -34.82 0.10 8.61
C LYS A 290 -35.11 1.55 8.30
N GLN A 291 -34.28 2.24 7.53
CA GLN A 291 -34.52 3.62 7.11
C GLN A 291 -35.82 3.77 6.32
N TYR A 292 -36.14 2.81 5.43
CA TYR A 292 -37.43 2.87 4.72
C TYR A 292 -38.60 2.65 5.64
N PHE A 293 -38.55 1.76 6.63
CA PHE A 293 -39.63 1.59 7.61
C PHE A 293 -39.81 2.85 8.46
N GLU A 294 -38.74 3.44 8.97
CA GLU A 294 -38.81 4.70 9.72
C GLU A 294 -39.41 5.84 8.87
N ARG A 295 -39.09 5.86 7.57
CA ARG A 295 -39.68 6.84 6.64
C ARG A 295 -41.17 6.60 6.42
N ILE A 296 -41.61 5.36 6.30
CA ILE A 296 -43.02 4.98 6.18
C ILE A 296 -43.76 5.41 7.43
N ASP A 297 -43.26 5.06 8.62
CA ASP A 297 -43.88 5.47 9.90
C ASP A 297 -44.00 7.00 10.03
N SER A 298 -42.97 7.71 9.60
CA SER A 298 -42.99 9.19 9.59
C SER A 298 -44.06 9.74 8.64
N ILE A 299 -44.21 9.17 7.45
CA ILE A 299 -45.21 9.57 6.47
C ILE A 299 -46.62 9.26 7.02
N GLU A 300 -46.84 8.08 7.61
CA GLU A 300 -48.12 7.69 8.24
C GLU A 300 -48.53 8.68 9.36
N LYS A 301 -47.61 9.00 10.27
CA LYS A 301 -47.86 10.00 11.33
C LYS A 301 -48.23 11.36 10.74
N ARG A 302 -47.54 11.82 9.73
CA ARG A 302 -47.84 13.10 9.05
C ARG A 302 -49.20 13.06 8.36
N LEU A 303 -49.57 11.96 7.71
CA LEU A 303 -50.88 11.77 7.08
C LEU A 303 -52.01 11.84 8.09
N ASN A 304 -51.85 11.11 9.20
CA ASN A 304 -52.84 11.12 10.29
C ASN A 304 -53.01 12.52 10.91
N LEU A 305 -51.93 13.24 11.20
CA LEU A 305 -52.00 14.61 11.68
C LEU A 305 -52.66 15.57 10.69
N ALA A 306 -52.33 15.48 9.42
CA ALA A 306 -52.91 16.29 8.36
C ALA A 306 -54.39 15.99 8.18
N GLY A 307 -54.79 14.70 8.26
CA GLY A 307 -56.17 14.27 8.24
C GLY A 307 -57.00 14.86 9.41
N GLN A 308 -56.48 14.74 10.62
CA GLN A 308 -57.11 15.32 11.82
C GLN A 308 -57.24 16.85 11.71
N ALA A 309 -56.18 17.54 11.29
CA ALA A 309 -56.23 18.99 11.09
C ALA A 309 -57.25 19.41 10.04
N LEU A 310 -57.43 18.63 8.96
CA LEU A 310 -58.46 18.90 7.96
C LEU A 310 -59.88 18.75 8.52
N ILE A 311 -60.11 17.67 9.29
CA ILE A 311 -61.41 17.43 9.94
C ILE A 311 -61.75 18.59 10.89
N VAL A 312 -60.85 18.95 11.81
CA VAL A 312 -61.04 20.08 12.73
C VAL A 312 -61.30 21.39 11.98
N LYS A 313 -60.59 21.64 10.87
CA LYS A 313 -60.83 22.82 10.04
C LYS A 313 -62.22 22.82 9.44
N LYS A 314 -62.71 21.68 8.97
CA LYS A 314 -64.07 21.55 8.40
C LYS A 314 -65.15 21.67 9.47
N GLU A 315 -64.96 21.12 10.66
CA GLU A 315 -65.86 21.26 11.81
C GLU A 315 -65.96 22.73 12.23
N ASN A 316 -64.86 23.46 12.33
CA ASN A 316 -64.83 24.88 12.61
C ASN A 316 -65.58 25.72 11.56
N GLN A 317 -65.37 25.39 10.24
CA GLN A 317 -66.07 26.02 9.14
C GLN A 317 -67.60 25.79 9.27
N LEU A 318 -68.02 24.56 9.52
CA LEU A 318 -69.42 24.19 9.72
C LEU A 318 -70.00 24.92 10.91
N SER A 319 -69.31 24.93 12.05
CA SER A 319 -69.73 25.66 13.25
C SER A 319 -69.93 27.17 13.01
N ASN A 320 -68.99 27.81 12.34
CA ASN A 320 -69.07 29.22 11.97
C ASN A 320 -70.27 29.52 11.05
N LEU A 321 -70.53 28.69 10.06
CA LEU A 321 -71.64 28.79 9.15
C LEU A 321 -73.01 28.63 9.95
N ALA A 322 -73.05 27.66 10.88
CA ALA A 322 -74.18 27.43 11.73
C ALA A 322 -74.49 28.68 12.64
N VAL A 323 -73.42 29.27 13.20
CA VAL A 323 -73.55 30.52 13.99
C VAL A 323 -74.07 31.68 13.15
N GLN A 324 -73.53 31.84 11.92
CA GLN A 324 -74.01 32.86 10.98
C GLN A 324 -75.49 32.67 10.60
N LEU A 325 -75.86 31.42 10.28
CA LEU A 325 -77.26 31.08 9.98
C LEU A 325 -78.17 31.36 11.19
N GLN A 326 -77.74 31.02 12.38
CA GLN A 326 -78.48 31.33 13.58
C GLN A 326 -78.63 32.86 13.86
N ALA A 327 -77.54 33.62 13.50
CA ALA A 327 -77.63 35.10 13.66
C ALA A 327 -78.63 35.74 12.70
N LEU A 328 -78.80 35.16 11.54
CA LEU A 328 -79.77 35.60 10.53
C LEU A 328 -81.22 35.09 10.83
N SER A 329 -81.42 34.24 11.83
CA SER A 329 -82.73 33.68 12.16
C SER A 329 -83.64 34.76 12.77
N PRO A 330 -84.80 35.09 12.17
CA PRO A 330 -85.72 36.04 12.68
C PRO A 330 -86.27 35.65 14.06
N LEU A 331 -86.34 34.35 14.33
CA LEU A 331 -86.84 33.83 15.61
C LEU A 331 -85.93 34.20 16.78
N LYS A 332 -84.61 34.30 16.62
CA LYS A 332 -83.66 34.74 17.66
C LYS A 332 -83.75 36.24 17.92
N VAL A 333 -84.04 37.04 16.92
CA VAL A 333 -84.29 38.46 17.09
C VAL A 333 -85.55 38.65 17.96
N LEU A 334 -86.60 37.89 17.68
CA LEU A 334 -87.81 37.90 18.50
C LEU A 334 -87.62 37.37 19.95
N GLN A 335 -86.70 36.41 20.16
CA GLN A 335 -86.34 35.91 21.50
C GLN A 335 -85.60 36.95 22.36
N ARG A 336 -84.93 37.93 21.77
CA ARG A 336 -84.26 39.03 22.49
C ARG A 336 -85.24 40.16 22.92
N GLY A 337 -86.51 39.97 22.65
CA GLY A 337 -87.56 40.94 23.05
C GLY A 337 -87.91 41.94 21.94
N TYR A 338 -87.33 41.77 20.74
CA TYR A 338 -87.79 42.54 19.60
C TYR A 338 -89.07 41.95 19.03
N SER A 339 -89.84 42.74 18.41
CA SER A 339 -91.09 42.38 17.74
C SER A 339 -91.08 42.85 16.28
N VAL A 340 -91.80 42.16 15.44
CA VAL A 340 -92.01 42.57 14.04
C VAL A 340 -93.45 43.19 13.99
N CYS A 341 -93.48 44.48 13.66
CA CYS A 341 -94.76 45.17 13.43
C CYS A 341 -95.11 44.94 11.94
N GLN A 342 -96.38 44.53 11.69
CA GLN A 342 -96.95 44.33 10.35
C GLN A 342 -98.15 45.14 10.18
N ASP A 343 -98.44 45.65 8.96
CA ASP A 343 -99.67 46.29 8.58
C ASP A 343 -100.84 45.27 8.42
N ASP A 344 -102.03 45.72 8.10
CA ASP A 344 -103.24 44.90 7.85
C ASP A 344 -103.06 43.93 6.66
N LYS A 345 -102.07 44.18 5.79
CA LYS A 345 -101.68 43.33 4.60
C LYS A 345 -100.57 42.33 4.91
N GLY A 346 -100.08 42.25 6.16
CA GLY A 346 -99.02 41.37 6.55
C GLY A 346 -97.62 41.83 6.18
N LYS A 347 -97.44 43.09 5.71
CA LYS A 347 -96.09 43.61 5.33
C LYS A 347 -95.46 44.27 6.57
N ALA A 348 -94.18 44.00 6.78
CA ALA A 348 -93.43 44.58 7.90
C ALA A 348 -93.33 46.12 7.79
N VAL A 349 -93.69 46.81 8.86
CA VAL A 349 -93.62 48.26 9.04
C VAL A 349 -92.15 48.55 9.46
N LEU A 350 -91.42 49.24 8.62
CA LEU A 350 -89.99 49.55 8.83
C LEU A 350 -89.77 51.02 9.26
N SER A 351 -90.71 51.92 8.96
CA SER A 351 -90.63 53.33 9.32
C SER A 351 -92.05 53.82 9.83
N SER A 352 -92.01 54.84 10.68
CA SER A 352 -93.22 55.50 11.15
C SER A 352 -94.09 56.10 10.07
N ASP A 353 -93.49 56.46 8.93
CA ASP A 353 -94.17 57.09 7.75
C ASP A 353 -95.11 56.13 7.00
N GLN A 354 -94.97 54.80 7.27
CA GLN A 354 -95.75 53.78 6.56
C GLN A 354 -97.10 53.54 7.15
N VAL A 355 -97.43 54.19 8.31
CA VAL A 355 -98.61 53.97 9.06
C VAL A 355 -99.16 55.33 9.58
N SER A 356 -100.45 55.44 9.74
CA SER A 356 -101.14 56.61 10.24
C SER A 356 -101.84 56.42 11.61
N VAL A 357 -102.08 57.51 12.31
CA VAL A 357 -102.85 57.46 13.59
C VAL A 357 -104.25 56.89 13.34
N GLY A 358 -104.61 55.84 14.03
CA GLY A 358 -105.82 55.09 13.86
C GLY A 358 -105.74 53.78 13.16
N ASP A 359 -104.57 53.51 12.46
CA ASP A 359 -104.33 52.21 11.77
C ASP A 359 -104.17 51.09 12.77
N GLN A 360 -104.64 49.88 12.36
CA GLN A 360 -104.37 48.64 13.10
C GLN A 360 -103.08 47.98 12.62
N VAL A 361 -102.23 47.59 13.52
CA VAL A 361 -101.00 46.90 13.22
C VAL A 361 -100.92 45.61 14.06
N ASN A 362 -100.38 44.55 13.48
CA ASN A 362 -100.13 43.30 14.15
C ASN A 362 -98.67 43.21 14.58
N VAL A 363 -98.40 43.11 15.86
CA VAL A 363 -97.08 43.01 16.45
C VAL A 363 -96.81 41.56 16.77
N ILE A 364 -95.98 40.94 15.96
CA ILE A 364 -95.55 39.54 16.14
C ILE A 364 -94.48 39.48 17.21
N LEU A 365 -94.75 38.74 18.24
CA LEU A 365 -93.83 38.45 19.34
C LEU A 365 -93.25 37.04 19.20
N LYS A 366 -92.28 36.67 20.06
CA LYS A 366 -91.73 35.29 20.12
C LYS A 366 -92.84 34.22 20.26
N LYS A 367 -93.90 34.50 21.01
CA LYS A 367 -95.02 33.62 21.13
C LYS A 367 -96.30 34.50 21.01
N GLY A 368 -97.04 34.22 19.97
CA GLY A 368 -98.30 34.95 19.73
C GLY A 368 -98.12 36.30 19.07
N SER A 369 -99.18 36.98 18.82
CA SER A 369 -99.25 38.32 18.26
C SER A 369 -100.26 39.23 19.07
N LEU A 370 -100.03 40.51 18.98
CA LEU A 370 -100.87 41.53 19.58
C LEU A 370 -101.42 42.41 18.46
N GLU A 371 -102.71 42.61 18.45
CA GLU A 371 -103.34 43.65 17.61
C GLU A 371 -103.31 44.96 18.37
N CYS A 372 -102.67 45.94 17.71
CA CYS A 372 -102.49 47.26 18.34
C CYS A 372 -103.06 48.38 17.42
N THR A 373 -103.62 49.40 18.01
CA THR A 373 -104.02 50.57 17.23
C THR A 373 -103.05 51.70 17.49
N ILE A 374 -102.55 52.30 16.43
CA ILE A 374 -101.62 53.41 16.53
C ILE A 374 -102.26 54.64 17.08
N LYS A 375 -101.82 55.08 18.28
CA LYS A 375 -102.34 56.30 18.92
C LYS A 375 -101.54 57.55 18.53
N LEU A 376 -100.32 57.45 18.21
CA LEU A 376 -99.40 58.53 17.85
C LEU A 376 -98.24 58.06 17.00
N THR A 377 -97.85 58.76 15.95
CA THR A 377 -96.59 58.54 15.22
C THR A 377 -95.65 59.68 15.61
N LYS A 378 -94.33 59.34 15.79
CA LYS A 378 -93.29 60.33 16.02
C LYS A 378 -92.21 60.02 15.04
N GLU A 379 -91.61 61.03 14.44
CA GLU A 379 -90.36 60.89 13.64
C GLU A 379 -89.19 60.47 14.46
#